data_6415918be2c461e8541eb92a21bdd84c
#
_entry.id   6415918be2c461e8541eb92a21bdd84c
#
_cell.length_a   1.000
_cell.length_b   1.000
_cell.length_c   1.000
_cell.angle_alpha   90.00
_cell.angle_beta   90.00
_cell.angle_gamma   90.00
#
_symmetry.space_group_name_H-M   'P 1'
#
loop_
_entity.id
_entity.type
_entity.pdbx_description
1 polymer ?
#
loop_
_entity_poly.entity_id
_entity_poly.type
_entity_poly.pdbx_seq_one_letter_code
_entity_poly.pdbx_strand_id
1 'polypeptide(L)' 'MNNNMDAVVNQLTLDSLTQKLAVSEQASAKNEALYLYAASELHTMKEVLEYDPALKELFEEVKGKMTNGN' A
#
# COMPACT_ATOMS: atom_id res chain seq x y z
N MET A 1 34.41 12.75 -32.20
CA MET A 1 34.86 11.97 -31.93
C MET A 1 34.32 11.16 -30.92
N ASN A 2 33.61 11.31 -30.19
CA ASN A 2 33.13 10.51 -29.16
C ASN A 2 31.75 9.95 -29.34
N ASN A 3 31.41 9.59 -30.57
CA ASN A 3 30.10 9.02 -30.87
C ASN A 3 29.88 7.71 -30.09
N ASN A 4 30.97 6.92 -29.95
CA ASN A 4 30.86 5.66 -29.20
C ASN A 4 30.61 5.90 -27.75
N MET A 5 31.25 6.91 -27.18
CA MET A 5 31.04 7.24 -25.76
C MET A 5 29.62 7.73 -25.52
N ASP A 6 29.12 8.59 -26.42
CA ASP A 6 27.77 9.10 -26.29
C ASP A 6 26.74 7.98 -26.40
N ALA A 7 26.97 7.02 -27.29
CA ALA A 7 26.07 5.89 -27.45
C ALA A 7 26.06 5.01 -26.18
N VAL A 8 27.24 4.78 -25.58
CA VAL A 8 27.35 4.00 -24.37
C VAL A 8 26.65 4.72 -23.22
N VAL A 9 26.90 6.01 -23.06
CA VAL A 9 26.26 6.78 -21.98
C VAL A 9 24.74 6.77 -22.14
N ASN A 10 24.24 6.92 -23.35
CA ASN A 10 22.81 6.89 -23.61
C ASN A 10 22.23 5.53 -23.26
N GLN A 11 22.92 4.45 -23.62
CA GLN A 11 22.44 3.10 -23.30
C GLN A 11 22.41 2.87 -21.80
N LEU A 12 23.46 3.27 -21.09
CA LEU A 12 23.50 3.12 -19.63
C LEU A 12 22.41 3.95 -18.94
N THR A 13 22.12 5.12 -19.50
CA THR A 13 21.04 5.97 -18.98
C THR A 13 19.70 5.28 -19.15
N LEU A 14 19.44 4.71 -20.32
CA LEU A 14 18.20 3.99 -20.57
C LEU A 14 18.06 2.78 -19.65
N ASP A 15 19.15 2.03 -19.47
CA ASP A 15 19.14 0.87 -18.58
C ASP A 15 18.84 1.27 -17.14
N SER A 16 19.45 2.37 -16.70
CA SER A 16 19.21 2.88 -15.36
C SER A 16 17.76 3.31 -15.15
N LEU A 17 17.19 4.01 -16.14
CA LEU A 17 15.81 4.45 -16.09
C LEU A 17 14.85 3.26 -16.09
N THR A 18 15.16 2.24 -16.89
CA THR A 18 14.34 1.04 -16.95
C THR A 18 14.33 0.33 -15.60
N GLN A 19 15.48 0.21 -14.95
CA GLN A 19 15.57 -0.41 -13.64
C GLN A 19 14.82 0.39 -12.59
N LYS A 20 14.95 1.71 -12.61
CA LYS A 20 14.26 2.57 -11.64
C LYS A 20 12.76 2.48 -11.82
N LEU A 21 12.30 2.42 -13.06
CA LEU A 21 10.88 2.28 -13.34
C LEU A 21 10.36 0.94 -12.84
N ALA A 22 11.11 -0.13 -13.07
CA ALA A 22 10.72 -1.46 -12.61
C ALA A 22 10.58 -1.51 -11.08
N VAL A 23 11.54 -0.92 -10.36
CA VAL A 23 11.49 -0.86 -8.90
C VAL A 23 10.30 -0.03 -8.44
N SER A 24 10.06 1.11 -9.09
CA SER A 24 8.94 1.99 -8.75
C SER A 24 7.60 1.29 -8.98
N GLU A 25 7.47 0.59 -10.11
CA GLU A 25 6.25 -0.15 -10.42
C GLU A 25 6.01 -1.26 -9.41
N GLN A 26 7.06 -1.96 -9.02
CA GLN A 26 6.95 -3.03 -8.02
C GLN A 26 6.52 -2.48 -6.67
N ALA A 27 7.09 -1.35 -6.25
CA ALA A 27 6.71 -0.72 -4.98
C ALA A 27 5.27 -0.26 -5.02
N SER A 28 4.82 0.30 -6.15
CA SER A 28 3.45 0.75 -6.32
C SER A 28 2.48 -0.42 -6.25
N ALA A 29 2.80 -1.53 -6.92
CA ALA A 29 1.98 -2.73 -6.88
C ALA A 29 1.89 -3.30 -5.46
N LYS A 30 3.00 -3.29 -4.73
CA LYS A 30 3.02 -3.76 -3.35
C LYS A 30 2.13 -2.89 -2.46
N ASN A 31 2.22 -1.57 -2.61
CA ASN A 31 1.41 -0.65 -1.83
C ASN A 31 -0.08 -0.86 -2.13
N GLU A 32 -0.42 -1.08 -3.40
CA GLU A 32 -1.80 -1.35 -3.78
C GLU A 32 -2.29 -2.65 -3.14
N ALA A 33 -1.45 -3.70 -3.17
CA ALA A 33 -1.81 -4.98 -2.56
C ALA A 33 -2.02 -4.84 -1.05
N LEU A 34 -1.19 -4.05 -0.37
CA LEU A 34 -1.35 -3.80 1.06
C LEU A 34 -2.65 -3.05 1.35
N TYR A 35 -2.98 -2.08 0.49
CA TYR A 35 -4.23 -1.34 0.62
C TYR A 35 -5.43 -2.26 0.46
N LEU A 36 -5.42 -3.12 -0.56
CA LEU A 36 -6.51 -4.05 -0.81
C LEU A 36 -6.66 -5.05 0.33
N TYR A 37 -5.55 -5.51 0.87
CA TYR A 37 -5.59 -6.40 2.04
C TYR A 37 -6.22 -5.71 3.23
N ALA A 38 -5.80 -4.48 3.54
CA ALA A 38 -6.35 -3.73 4.65
C ALA A 38 -7.84 -3.45 4.47
N ALA A 39 -8.25 -3.12 3.26
CA ALA A 39 -9.66 -2.87 2.95
C ALA A 39 -10.48 -4.15 3.13
N SER A 40 -9.94 -5.30 2.74
CA SER A 40 -10.60 -6.58 2.90
C SER A 40 -10.76 -6.92 4.38
N GLU A 41 -9.72 -6.70 5.18
CA GLU A 41 -9.79 -6.94 6.62
C GLU A 41 -10.83 -6.04 7.28
N LEU A 42 -10.87 -4.77 6.87
CA LEU A 42 -11.85 -3.83 7.41
C LEU A 42 -13.27 -4.28 7.07
N HIS A 43 -13.49 -4.74 5.85
CA HIS A 43 -14.79 -5.23 5.42
C HIS A 43 -15.20 -6.43 6.27
N THR A 44 -14.28 -7.36 6.49
CA THR A 44 -14.54 -8.54 7.32
C THR A 44 -14.90 -8.14 8.75
N MET A 45 -14.18 -7.16 9.31
CA MET A 45 -14.48 -6.66 10.65
C MET A 45 -15.89 -6.08 10.72
N LYS A 46 -16.28 -5.32 9.70
CA LYS A 46 -17.62 -4.75 9.66
C LYS A 46 -18.69 -5.85 9.60
N GLU A 47 -18.45 -6.87 8.81
CA GLU A 47 -19.37 -7.99 8.72
C GLU A 47 -19.53 -8.72 10.05
N VAL A 48 -18.40 -8.93 10.73
CA VAL A 48 -18.43 -9.59 12.05
C VAL A 48 -19.23 -8.77 13.05
N LEU A 49 -19.03 -7.45 13.05
CA LEU A 49 -19.74 -6.57 13.97
C LEU A 49 -21.24 -6.52 13.67
N GLU A 50 -21.60 -6.57 12.40
CA GLU A 50 -23.00 -6.58 12.00
C GLU A 50 -23.68 -7.90 12.34
N TYR A 51 -22.89 -8.99 12.33
CA TYR A 51 -23.42 -10.29 12.65
C TYR A 51 -23.75 -10.42 14.14
N ASP A 52 -23.02 -9.74 15.01
CA ASP A 52 -23.18 -9.84 16.45
C ASP A 52 -23.40 -8.44 17.04
N PRO A 53 -24.65 -8.05 17.29
CA PRO A 53 -24.94 -6.72 17.83
C PRO A 53 -24.32 -6.43 19.19
N ALA A 54 -24.16 -7.45 20.03
CA ALA A 54 -23.53 -7.27 21.33
C ALA A 54 -22.06 -6.93 21.17
N LEU A 55 -21.40 -7.55 20.21
CA LEU A 55 -20.00 -7.27 19.93
C LEU A 55 -19.85 -5.87 19.35
N LYS A 56 -20.77 -5.45 18.48
CA LYS A 56 -20.74 -4.11 17.90
C LYS A 56 -20.86 -3.05 19.00
N GLU A 57 -21.76 -3.26 19.93
CA GLU A 57 -21.98 -2.35 21.06
C GLU A 57 -20.71 -2.23 21.90
N LEU A 58 -20.09 -3.37 22.21
CA LEU A 58 -18.85 -3.39 22.96
C LEU A 58 -17.73 -2.68 22.21
N PHE A 59 -17.66 -2.89 20.90
CA PHE A 59 -16.66 -2.24 20.05
C PHE A 59 -16.81 -0.72 20.11
N GLU A 60 -18.03 -0.21 20.00
CA GLU A 60 -18.27 1.22 20.05
C GLU A 60 -17.93 1.80 21.41
N GLU A 61 -18.22 1.07 22.48
CA GLU A 61 -17.90 1.50 23.83
C GLU A 61 -16.38 1.63 24.01
N VAL A 62 -15.64 0.62 23.62
CA VAL A 62 -14.17 0.63 23.76
C VAL A 62 -13.58 1.71 22.87
N LYS A 63 -14.08 1.85 21.65
CA LYS A 63 -13.61 2.87 20.72
C LYS A 63 -13.81 4.27 21.31
N GLY A 64 -14.97 4.51 21.94
CA GLY A 64 -15.24 5.78 22.59
C GLY A 64 -14.25 6.08 23.69
N LYS A 65 -13.90 5.08 24.49
CA LYS A 65 -12.93 5.24 25.58
C LYS A 65 -11.55 5.58 25.02
N MET A 66 -11.15 4.94 23.93
CA MET A 66 -9.86 5.16 23.33
C MET A 66 -9.75 6.56 22.72
N THR A 67 -10.81 7.00 22.02
CA THR A 67 -10.77 8.29 21.36
C THR A 67 -10.90 9.46 22.32
N ASN A 68 -11.46 9.25 23.50
CA ASN A 68 -11.62 10.33 24.48
C ASN A 68 -10.38 10.55 25.33
N GLY A 69 -9.26 9.93 24.93
CA GLY A 69 -8.00 10.21 25.57
C GLY A 69 -7.77 9.50 26.89
N ASN A 70 -8.52 8.49 27.16
CA ASN A 70 -8.33 7.76 28.42
C ASN A 70 -7.79 6.39 28.22
#